data_eb89d3876fea5e88fdb43baab5e8fe72
#
_entry.id   eb89d3876fea5e88fdb43baab5e8fe72
#
_cell.length_a   1.000
_cell.length_b   1.000
_cell.length_c   1.000
_cell.angle_alpha   90.00
_cell.angle_beta   90.00
_cell.angle_gamma   90.00
#
_symmetry.space_group_name_H-M   'P 1'
#
loop_
_entity.id
_entity.type
_entity.pdbx_description
1 polymer ?
#
loop_
_entity_poly.entity_id
_entity_poly.type
_entity_poly.pdbx_seq_one_letter_code
_entity_poly.pdbx_strand_id
1 'polypeptide(L)'
;NNEGIAYNSDMDRYTARLRVDYQAKKWLKFGANANYTHFRYNQIDDSGAGNSSGNVFAYTTAVGPIYPLYIRDGEGNVMYNEDGIKLYDYGNGDNAGMERSLFTNSNALSESRLNKQESEGNAFNGTAYFDVTFLKDFKFTFNAGVTLDEARSTIYYNPYFGQFVSEEGLLQKGHQRQLEYNTQQILNYTKQIGPH
;
A
#
# COMPACT_ATOMS: atom_id res chain seq x y z
N ASN A 1 -4.27 -12.17 3.79
CA ASN A 1 -2.97 -12.26 3.11
C ASN A 1 -3.22 -12.63 1.64
N ASN A 2 -2.70 -11.85 0.72
CA ASN A 2 -2.71 -12.12 -0.71
C ASN A 2 -1.26 -12.03 -1.20
N GLU A 3 -0.78 -13.09 -1.83
CA GLU A 3 0.53 -13.13 -2.48
C GLU A 3 0.36 -12.87 -3.98
N GLY A 4 1.16 -11.97 -4.53
CA GLY A 4 1.22 -11.72 -5.96
C GLY A 4 2.08 -12.74 -6.71
N ILE A 5 2.04 -12.69 -8.04
CA ILE A 5 2.81 -13.58 -8.91
C ILE A 5 4.31 -13.28 -8.86
N ALA A 6 4.67 -12.01 -8.66
CA ALA A 6 6.07 -11.59 -8.59
C ALA A 6 6.60 -11.60 -7.15
N TYR A 7 7.91 -11.77 -6.99
CA TYR A 7 8.56 -11.65 -5.69
C TYR A 7 8.31 -10.28 -5.07
N ASN A 8 8.16 -10.22 -3.73
CA ASN A 8 7.86 -8.99 -2.98
C ASN A 8 6.57 -8.27 -3.45
N SER A 9 5.58 -9.03 -3.89
CA SER A 9 4.26 -8.53 -4.21
C SER A 9 3.24 -9.25 -3.33
N ASP A 10 2.93 -8.65 -2.20
CA ASP A 10 2.02 -9.20 -1.19
C ASP A 10 1.19 -8.10 -0.53
N MET A 11 0.05 -8.50 0.02
CA MET A 11 -0.83 -7.62 0.75
C MET A 11 -1.44 -8.30 1.97
N ASP A 12 -1.31 -7.65 3.12
CA ASP A 12 -2.02 -7.98 4.34
C ASP A 12 -3.03 -6.88 4.68
N ARG A 13 -4.24 -7.29 5.04
CA ARG A 13 -5.28 -6.37 5.48
C ARG A 13 -6.09 -6.96 6.62
N TYR A 14 -6.22 -6.20 7.69
CA TYR A 14 -7.04 -6.53 8.85
C TYR A 14 -8.10 -5.46 9.05
N THR A 15 -9.34 -5.87 9.24
CA THR A 15 -10.46 -4.95 9.44
C THR A 15 -11.28 -5.37 10.64
N ALA A 16 -11.53 -4.43 11.54
CA ALA A 16 -12.43 -4.62 12.68
C ALA A 16 -13.56 -3.60 12.60
N ARG A 17 -14.79 -4.04 12.91
CA ARG A 17 -15.99 -3.19 12.93
C ARG A 17 -16.76 -3.39 14.21
N LEU A 18 -17.21 -2.29 14.79
CA LEU A 18 -18.09 -2.27 15.96
C LEU A 18 -19.27 -1.34 15.69
N ARG A 19 -20.45 -1.81 16.02
CA ARG A 19 -21.66 -0.97 16.00
C ARG A 19 -22.47 -1.20 17.25
N VAL A 20 -22.89 -0.12 17.88
CA VAL A 20 -23.75 -0.11 19.05
C VAL A 20 -24.87 0.88 18.84
N ASP A 21 -26.11 0.44 19.06
CA ASP A 21 -27.30 1.28 19.10
C ASP A 21 -28.02 0.99 20.44
N TYR A 22 -28.29 2.02 21.22
CA TYR A 22 -28.87 1.86 22.55
C TYR A 22 -30.01 2.88 22.85
N GLN A 23 -31.14 2.37 23.26
CA GLN A 23 -32.29 3.16 23.71
C GLN A 23 -32.22 3.30 25.22
N ALA A 24 -31.61 4.38 25.72
CA ALA A 24 -31.41 4.60 27.16
C ALA A 24 -32.71 4.97 27.90
N LYS A 25 -33.51 5.76 27.24
CA LYS A 25 -34.85 6.20 27.74
C LYS A 25 -35.81 6.29 26.55
N LYS A 26 -37.10 6.38 26.80
CA LYS A 26 -38.12 6.61 25.74
C LYS A 26 -37.82 7.86 24.90
N TRP A 27 -37.17 8.83 25.48
CA TRP A 27 -36.83 10.13 24.88
C TRP A 27 -35.34 10.26 24.50
N LEU A 28 -34.46 9.27 24.82
CA LEU A 28 -33.03 9.32 24.56
C LEU A 28 -32.56 8.05 23.91
N LYS A 29 -32.02 8.17 22.69
CA LYS A 29 -31.33 7.12 21.96
C LYS A 29 -29.94 7.60 21.59
N PHE A 30 -28.94 6.72 21.61
CA PHE A 30 -27.62 6.99 21.08
C PHE A 30 -27.03 5.76 20.43
N GLY A 31 -26.07 5.98 19.57
CA GLY A 31 -25.33 4.91 18.93
C GLY A 31 -23.97 5.37 18.48
N ALA A 32 -23.12 4.38 18.24
CA ALA A 32 -21.79 4.58 17.71
C ALA A 32 -21.45 3.47 16.72
N ASN A 33 -20.66 3.82 15.73
CA ASN A 33 -20.09 2.91 14.75
C ASN A 33 -18.61 3.23 14.62
N ALA A 34 -17.75 2.21 14.70
CA ALA A 34 -16.33 2.33 14.51
C ALA A 34 -15.87 1.28 13.53
N ASN A 35 -15.05 1.68 12.58
CA ASN A 35 -14.38 0.82 11.63
C ASN A 35 -12.88 1.12 11.67
N TYR A 36 -12.07 0.10 11.87
CA TYR A 36 -10.63 0.18 11.85
C TYR A 36 -10.09 -0.77 10.81
N THR A 37 -9.16 -0.30 9.99
CA THR A 37 -8.44 -1.10 9.01
C THR A 37 -6.95 -0.85 9.16
N HIS A 38 -6.19 -1.92 9.28
CA HIS A 38 -4.74 -1.92 9.11
C HIS A 38 -4.42 -2.60 7.79
N PHE A 39 -3.51 -2.02 7.01
CA PHE A 39 -3.02 -2.62 5.77
C PHE A 39 -1.51 -2.49 5.67
N ARG A 40 -0.90 -3.46 5.02
CA ARG A 40 0.47 -3.44 4.56
C ARG A 40 0.52 -4.10 3.21
N TYR A 41 1.18 -3.49 2.27
CA TYR A 41 1.44 -4.10 0.98
C TYR A 41 2.86 -3.79 0.49
N ASN A 42 3.44 -4.77 -0.16
CA ASN A 42 4.64 -4.64 -0.96
C ASN A 42 4.26 -4.58 -2.42
N GLN A 43 4.86 -3.67 -3.14
CA GLN A 43 4.60 -3.44 -4.54
C GLN A 43 5.90 -3.55 -5.32
N ILE A 44 5.86 -4.22 -6.47
CA ILE A 44 6.96 -4.15 -7.42
C ILE A 44 6.92 -2.80 -8.14
N ASP A 45 8.09 -2.28 -8.47
CA ASP A 45 8.18 -1.05 -9.26
C ASP A 45 7.65 -1.33 -10.67
N ASP A 46 6.57 -0.67 -11.04
CA ASP A 46 5.98 -0.66 -12.38
C ASP A 46 5.93 0.75 -12.98
N SER A 47 6.57 1.71 -12.31
CA SER A 47 6.45 3.14 -12.56
C SER A 47 7.09 3.63 -13.85
N GLY A 48 7.75 2.75 -14.59
CA GLY A 48 8.42 3.14 -15.82
C GLY A 48 7.62 2.88 -17.09
N ALA A 49 7.78 3.76 -18.08
CA ALA A 49 7.46 3.41 -19.47
C ALA A 49 8.19 2.10 -19.83
N GLY A 50 7.62 1.27 -20.70
CA GLY A 50 7.97 -0.12 -20.95
C GLY A 50 9.45 -0.54 -21.12
N ASN A 51 10.41 0.38 -20.93
CA ASN A 51 11.85 0.13 -21.00
C ASN A 51 12.58 0.54 -19.72
N SER A 52 11.88 0.84 -18.63
CA SER A 52 12.55 1.21 -17.38
C SER A 52 13.03 -0.03 -16.64
N SER A 53 14.12 0.12 -15.94
CA SER A 53 14.79 -0.94 -15.20
C SER A 53 13.89 -1.60 -14.13
N GLY A 54 12.89 -0.89 -13.62
CA GLY A 54 12.00 -1.39 -12.58
C GLY A 54 10.80 -2.20 -13.07
N ASN A 55 10.47 -2.18 -14.36
CA ASN A 55 9.27 -2.86 -14.85
C ASN A 55 9.52 -4.35 -15.08
N VAL A 56 9.24 -5.16 -14.05
CA VAL A 56 9.45 -6.62 -14.08
C VAL A 56 8.63 -7.31 -15.18
N PHE A 57 7.41 -6.87 -15.44
CA PHE A 57 6.55 -7.48 -16.47
C PHE A 57 7.03 -7.14 -17.88
N ALA A 58 7.41 -5.89 -18.12
CA ALA A 58 7.99 -5.49 -19.40
C ALA A 58 9.32 -6.24 -19.66
N TYR A 59 10.16 -6.37 -18.65
CA TYR A 59 11.39 -7.14 -18.74
C TYR A 59 11.13 -8.60 -19.13
N THR A 60 10.25 -9.30 -18.41
CA THR A 60 9.97 -10.73 -18.64
C THR A 60 9.31 -11.02 -19.98
N THR A 61 8.63 -10.05 -20.57
CA THR A 61 8.00 -10.20 -21.89
C THR A 61 8.94 -9.83 -23.06
N ALA A 62 9.89 -8.92 -22.83
CA ALA A 62 10.77 -8.40 -23.89
C ALA A 62 12.14 -9.10 -23.93
N VAL A 63 12.65 -9.55 -22.78
CA VAL A 63 13.95 -10.23 -22.70
C VAL A 63 13.77 -11.72 -22.99
N GLY A 64 14.40 -12.19 -24.07
CA GLY A 64 14.31 -13.58 -24.46
C GLY A 64 15.03 -14.53 -23.47
N PRO A 65 14.62 -15.81 -23.41
CA PRO A 65 15.13 -16.78 -22.44
C PRO A 65 16.61 -17.18 -22.68
N ILE A 66 17.21 -16.73 -23.77
CA ILE A 66 18.63 -16.91 -24.06
C ILE A 66 19.54 -16.13 -23.10
N TYR A 67 19.03 -15.01 -22.56
CA TYR A 67 19.80 -14.18 -21.64
C TYR A 67 19.71 -14.73 -20.22
N PRO A 68 20.87 -15.03 -19.58
CA PRO A 68 20.88 -15.55 -18.22
C PRO A 68 20.50 -14.49 -17.20
N LEU A 69 20.00 -14.92 -16.04
CA LEU A 69 19.68 -14.04 -14.92
C LEU A 69 20.90 -13.74 -14.03
N TYR A 70 21.89 -14.62 -14.06
CA TYR A 70 23.09 -14.53 -13.22
C TYR A 70 24.36 -14.60 -14.07
N ILE A 71 25.40 -13.91 -13.63
CA ILE A 71 26.72 -14.06 -14.19
C ILE A 71 27.24 -15.44 -13.82
N ARG A 72 27.88 -16.12 -14.80
CA ARG A 72 28.45 -17.45 -14.66
C ARG A 72 29.92 -17.46 -15.05
N ASP A 73 30.67 -18.30 -14.38
CA ASP A 73 32.06 -18.57 -14.76
C ASP A 73 32.17 -19.47 -16.04
N GLY A 74 33.38 -19.75 -16.47
CA GLY A 74 33.66 -20.60 -17.66
C GLY A 74 33.19 -22.05 -17.49
N GLU A 75 32.91 -22.49 -16.27
CA GLU A 75 32.39 -23.82 -15.94
C GLU A 75 30.88 -23.86 -15.80
N GLY A 76 30.23 -22.69 -15.87
CA GLY A 76 28.77 -22.53 -15.76
C GLY A 76 28.24 -22.34 -14.34
N ASN A 77 29.10 -22.19 -13.32
CA ASN A 77 28.67 -21.93 -11.94
C ASN A 77 28.29 -20.46 -11.76
N VAL A 78 27.28 -20.21 -10.90
CA VAL A 78 26.88 -18.85 -10.57
C VAL A 78 27.97 -18.17 -9.74
N MET A 79 28.32 -16.96 -10.12
CA MET A 79 29.32 -16.16 -9.42
C MET A 79 28.67 -15.34 -8.27
N TYR A 80 29.48 -14.99 -7.27
CA TYR A 80 29.07 -14.22 -6.08
C TYR A 80 30.05 -13.06 -5.86
N ASN A 81 29.57 -11.97 -5.26
CA ASN A 81 30.43 -10.89 -4.79
C ASN A 81 31.09 -11.24 -3.43
N GLU A 82 31.88 -10.30 -2.89
CA GLU A 82 32.57 -10.46 -1.59
C GLU A 82 31.61 -10.65 -0.42
N ASP A 83 30.38 -10.14 -0.51
CA ASP A 83 29.32 -10.27 0.50
C ASP A 83 28.50 -11.57 0.34
N GLY A 84 28.84 -12.43 -0.60
CA GLY A 84 28.10 -13.68 -0.87
C GLY A 84 26.79 -13.46 -1.61
N ILE A 85 26.57 -12.30 -2.22
CA ILE A 85 25.41 -12.01 -3.05
C ILE A 85 25.68 -12.49 -4.48
N LYS A 86 24.71 -13.19 -5.08
CA LYS A 86 24.81 -13.62 -6.47
C LYS A 86 24.99 -12.43 -7.40
N LEU A 87 25.94 -12.54 -8.34
CA LEU A 87 26.10 -11.54 -9.38
C LEU A 87 24.99 -11.70 -10.42
N TYR A 88 24.22 -10.64 -10.61
CA TYR A 88 23.12 -10.60 -11.57
C TYR A 88 23.59 -10.09 -12.92
N ASP A 89 23.08 -10.66 -14.00
CA ASP A 89 23.37 -10.21 -15.36
C ASP A 89 22.49 -9.00 -15.71
N TYR A 90 23.12 -7.86 -15.92
CA TYR A 90 22.47 -6.61 -16.33
C TYR A 90 22.53 -6.35 -17.84
N GLY A 91 23.02 -7.31 -18.62
CA GLY A 91 23.08 -7.22 -20.07
C GLY A 91 24.05 -6.18 -20.61
N ASN A 92 25.08 -5.86 -19.85
CA ASN A 92 26.11 -4.86 -20.13
C ASN A 92 27.46 -5.48 -20.64
N GLY A 93 27.44 -6.76 -20.93
CA GLY A 93 28.63 -7.49 -21.40
C GLY A 93 29.44 -8.18 -20.31
N ASP A 94 29.14 -7.99 -19.03
CA ASP A 94 29.89 -8.61 -17.91
C ASP A 94 29.80 -10.14 -17.91
N ASN A 95 28.77 -10.70 -18.54
CA ASN A 95 28.59 -12.14 -18.65
C ASN A 95 29.08 -12.67 -19.99
N ALA A 96 30.36 -13.02 -20.07
CA ALA A 96 31.01 -13.56 -21.28
C ALA A 96 30.83 -12.66 -22.53
N GLY A 97 30.78 -11.34 -22.36
CA GLY A 97 30.62 -10.39 -23.45
C GLY A 97 29.18 -10.32 -24.02
N MET A 98 28.23 -10.93 -23.37
CA MET A 98 26.83 -10.96 -23.84
C MET A 98 26.09 -9.66 -23.50
N GLU A 99 25.86 -8.84 -24.51
CA GLU A 99 25.13 -7.58 -24.37
C GLU A 99 23.68 -7.73 -24.81
N ARG A 100 22.77 -7.00 -24.16
CA ARG A 100 21.37 -6.87 -24.55
C ARG A 100 21.11 -5.51 -25.19
N SER A 101 20.33 -5.50 -26.26
CA SER A 101 19.90 -4.25 -26.89
C SER A 101 18.74 -3.56 -26.15
N LEU A 102 18.04 -4.30 -25.28
CA LEU A 102 16.90 -3.82 -24.49
C LEU A 102 17.14 -4.15 -23.02
N PHE A 103 16.63 -3.29 -22.14
CA PHE A 103 16.75 -3.44 -20.68
C PHE A 103 18.21 -3.58 -20.22
N THR A 104 19.14 -2.88 -20.88
CA THR A 104 20.52 -2.74 -20.42
C THR A 104 20.54 -2.08 -19.06
N ASN A 105 21.36 -2.57 -18.14
CA ASN A 105 21.43 -2.16 -16.74
C ASN A 105 20.15 -2.47 -15.93
N SER A 106 19.38 -3.48 -16.33
CA SER A 106 18.22 -3.97 -15.60
C SER A 106 18.27 -5.49 -15.43
N ASN A 107 17.75 -5.99 -14.32
CA ASN A 107 17.52 -7.40 -14.08
C ASN A 107 16.30 -7.56 -13.19
N ALA A 108 15.21 -8.08 -13.76
CA ALA A 108 13.92 -8.20 -13.07
C ALA A 108 14.00 -9.00 -11.77
N LEU A 109 14.88 -9.99 -11.69
CA LEU A 109 15.02 -10.82 -10.49
C LEU A 109 15.75 -10.09 -9.36
N SER A 110 16.82 -9.34 -9.68
CA SER A 110 17.52 -8.52 -8.69
C SER A 110 16.64 -7.39 -8.18
N GLU A 111 15.95 -6.68 -9.08
CA GLU A 111 15.03 -5.62 -8.73
C GLU A 111 13.93 -6.10 -7.77
N SER A 112 13.32 -7.25 -8.09
CA SER A 112 12.28 -7.82 -7.23
C SER A 112 12.78 -8.34 -5.89
N ARG A 113 14.04 -8.74 -5.77
CA ARG A 113 14.57 -9.35 -4.54
C ARG A 113 15.31 -8.39 -3.63
N LEU A 114 16.01 -7.43 -4.21
CA LEU A 114 16.91 -6.54 -3.49
C LEU A 114 16.28 -5.18 -3.21
N ASN A 115 15.34 -4.74 -4.04
CA ASN A 115 14.61 -3.50 -3.85
C ASN A 115 13.31 -3.73 -3.07
N LYS A 116 12.81 -2.68 -2.43
CA LYS A 116 11.59 -2.72 -1.64
C LYS A 116 10.76 -1.48 -1.88
N GLN A 117 9.46 -1.67 -2.15
CA GLN A 117 8.45 -0.62 -2.12
C GLN A 117 7.32 -1.09 -1.21
N GLU A 118 7.36 -0.66 0.03
CA GLU A 118 6.38 -1.02 1.04
C GLU A 118 5.52 0.18 1.40
N SER A 119 4.23 -0.06 1.54
CA SER A 119 3.30 0.87 2.16
C SER A 119 2.53 0.16 3.27
N GLU A 120 2.49 0.79 4.44
CA GLU A 120 1.68 0.35 5.56
C GLU A 120 0.83 1.50 6.08
N GLY A 121 -0.34 1.20 6.60
CA GLY A 121 -1.17 2.26 7.13
C GLY A 121 -2.31 1.78 8.00
N ASN A 122 -2.93 2.78 8.64
CA ASN A 122 -4.07 2.61 9.51
C ASN A 122 -5.17 3.58 9.07
N ALA A 123 -6.37 3.07 8.91
CA ALA A 123 -7.55 3.86 8.65
C ALA A 123 -8.56 3.64 9.77
N PHE A 124 -8.99 4.70 10.42
CA PHE A 124 -10.04 4.68 11.41
C PHE A 124 -11.19 5.60 10.97
N ASN A 125 -12.39 5.07 10.99
CA ASN A 125 -13.62 5.83 10.76
C ASN A 125 -14.59 5.57 11.90
N GLY A 126 -14.93 6.62 12.63
CA GLY A 126 -15.85 6.58 13.75
C GLY A 126 -17.01 7.55 13.55
N THR A 127 -18.21 7.09 13.87
CA THR A 127 -19.41 7.95 13.91
C THR A 127 -20.15 7.71 15.21
N ALA A 128 -20.69 8.76 15.78
CA ALA A 128 -21.57 8.68 16.95
C ALA A 128 -22.77 9.60 16.76
N TYR A 129 -23.89 9.22 17.33
CA TYR A 129 -25.08 10.04 17.32
C TYR A 129 -25.84 9.94 18.64
N PHE A 130 -26.62 10.98 18.95
CA PHE A 130 -27.68 10.89 19.92
C PHE A 130 -28.93 11.62 19.43
N ASP A 131 -30.05 11.03 19.77
CA ASP A 131 -31.39 11.53 19.51
C ASP A 131 -32.08 11.88 20.84
N VAL A 132 -32.58 13.09 20.96
CA VAL A 132 -33.40 13.53 22.11
C VAL A 132 -34.76 13.96 21.60
N THR A 133 -35.80 13.30 22.09
CA THR A 133 -37.20 13.72 21.83
C THR A 133 -37.73 14.49 23.05
N PHE A 134 -38.24 15.71 22.83
CA PHE A 134 -38.74 16.56 23.88
C PHE A 134 -40.02 17.30 23.42
N LEU A 135 -40.80 17.77 24.38
CA LEU A 135 -42.06 18.45 24.14
C LEU A 135 -43.02 17.72 23.17
N LYS A 136 -42.93 16.38 23.10
CA LYS A 136 -43.68 15.46 22.24
C LYS A 136 -43.49 15.66 20.73
N ASP A 137 -43.32 16.89 20.25
CA ASP A 137 -43.35 17.27 18.84
C ASP A 137 -41.92 17.55 18.30
N PHE A 138 -40.91 17.62 19.17
CA PHE A 138 -39.53 17.97 18.80
C PHE A 138 -38.59 16.77 18.93
N LYS A 139 -37.74 16.60 17.92
CA LYS A 139 -36.62 15.66 17.94
C LYS A 139 -35.34 16.40 17.58
N PHE A 140 -34.38 16.39 18.48
CA PHE A 140 -33.02 16.87 18.21
C PHE A 140 -32.10 15.67 17.96
N THR A 141 -31.36 15.71 16.86
CA THR A 141 -30.34 14.73 16.51
C THR A 141 -29.00 15.43 16.43
N PHE A 142 -28.01 14.89 17.13
CA PHE A 142 -26.62 15.28 17.02
C PHE A 142 -25.84 14.11 16.43
N ASN A 143 -25.11 14.36 15.34
CA ASN A 143 -24.18 13.43 14.74
C ASN A 143 -22.76 13.99 14.83
N ALA A 144 -21.80 13.13 15.12
CA ALA A 144 -20.38 13.41 15.05
C ALA A 144 -19.66 12.32 14.27
N GLY A 145 -18.70 12.71 13.47
CA GLY A 145 -17.86 11.79 12.71
C GLY A 145 -16.38 12.18 12.81
N VAL A 146 -15.52 11.19 12.84
CA VAL A 146 -14.07 11.34 12.77
C VAL A 146 -13.51 10.32 11.81
N THR A 147 -12.59 10.76 10.94
CA THR A 147 -11.81 9.92 10.04
C THR A 147 -10.33 10.22 10.28
N LEU A 148 -9.56 9.18 10.51
CA LEU A 148 -8.11 9.24 10.64
C LEU A 148 -7.51 8.25 9.65
N ASP A 149 -6.73 8.77 8.71
CA ASP A 149 -5.95 7.99 7.77
C ASP A 149 -4.46 8.28 8.00
N GLU A 150 -3.68 7.24 8.18
CA GLU A 150 -2.24 7.30 8.32
C GLU A 150 -1.61 6.29 7.38
N ALA A 151 -0.67 6.75 6.56
CA ALA A 151 0.09 5.91 5.65
C ALA A 151 1.58 6.23 5.77
N ARG A 152 2.39 5.19 5.75
CA ARG A 152 3.85 5.23 5.72
C ARG A 152 4.33 4.49 4.50
N SER A 153 5.24 5.08 3.76
CA SER A 153 5.89 4.45 2.60
C SER A 153 7.38 4.32 2.83
N THR A 154 7.92 3.22 2.36
CA THR A 154 9.36 2.95 2.34
C THR A 154 9.74 2.50 0.95
N ILE A 155 10.61 3.26 0.28
CA ILE A 155 11.21 2.90 -0.99
C ILE A 155 12.69 2.69 -0.72
N TYR A 156 13.18 1.50 -1.05
CA TYR A 156 14.58 1.13 -0.90
C TYR A 156 15.08 0.53 -2.20
N TYR A 157 16.13 1.12 -2.75
CA TYR A 157 16.92 0.58 -3.83
C TYR A 157 18.28 0.15 -3.30
N ASN A 158 18.68 -1.05 -3.66
CA ASN A 158 19.90 -1.66 -3.14
C ASN A 158 21.16 -0.96 -3.69
N PRO A 159 22.29 -0.98 -2.92
CA PRO A 159 23.54 -0.37 -3.34
C PRO A 159 24.40 -1.24 -4.26
N TYR A 160 24.01 -2.49 -4.49
CA TYR A 160 24.88 -3.47 -5.16
C TYR A 160 24.66 -3.51 -6.67
N PHE A 161 23.41 -3.33 -7.12
CA PHE A 161 23.01 -3.51 -8.52
C PHE A 161 21.92 -2.53 -8.91
N GLY A 162 21.85 -2.20 -10.19
CA GLY A 162 20.78 -1.40 -10.78
C GLY A 162 21.13 0.09 -10.86
N GLN A 163 20.09 0.90 -10.93
CA GLN A 163 20.24 2.31 -11.30
C GLN A 163 20.84 3.21 -10.19
N PHE A 164 20.83 2.77 -8.93
CA PHE A 164 21.31 3.56 -7.79
C PHE A 164 22.65 3.06 -7.20
N VAL A 165 23.42 2.30 -7.98
CA VAL A 165 24.72 1.82 -7.54
C VAL A 165 25.73 2.97 -7.36
N SER A 166 25.70 3.97 -8.23
CA SER A 166 26.57 5.15 -8.16
C SER A 166 26.33 6.02 -6.93
N GLU A 167 25.11 5.97 -6.37
CA GLU A 167 24.70 6.68 -5.16
C GLU A 167 24.78 5.79 -3.90
N GLU A 168 25.37 4.60 -3.99
CA GLU A 168 25.42 3.62 -2.90
C GLU A 168 24.05 3.21 -2.37
N GLY A 169 23.04 3.22 -3.24
CA GLY A 169 21.64 2.90 -2.94
C GLY A 169 20.78 4.12 -2.64
N LEU A 170 19.46 3.89 -2.46
CA LEU A 170 18.50 4.93 -2.11
C LEU A 170 17.55 4.43 -1.03
N LEU A 171 17.36 5.22 0.01
CA LEU A 171 16.30 5.03 1.00
C LEU A 171 15.43 6.27 1.08
N GLN A 172 14.16 6.12 0.70
CA GLN A 172 13.15 7.15 0.85
C GLN A 172 12.05 6.68 1.79
N LYS A 173 11.69 7.54 2.75
CA LYS A 173 10.56 7.29 3.65
C LYS A 173 9.56 8.42 3.55
N GLY A 174 8.29 8.06 3.41
CA GLY A 174 7.16 8.97 3.41
C GLY A 174 6.25 8.69 4.60
N HIS A 175 5.63 9.75 5.13
CA HIS A 175 4.57 9.64 6.13
C HIS A 175 3.50 10.66 5.82
N GLN A 176 2.26 10.19 5.70
CA GLN A 176 1.09 11.03 5.52
C GLN A 176 0.10 10.71 6.61
N ARG A 177 -0.48 11.76 7.21
CA ARG A 177 -1.55 11.65 8.19
C ARG A 177 -2.63 12.66 7.86
N GLN A 178 -3.86 12.18 7.81
CA GLN A 178 -5.05 13.00 7.57
C GLN A 178 -6.03 12.76 8.70
N LEU A 179 -6.49 13.85 9.34
CA LEU A 179 -7.51 13.82 10.37
C LEU A 179 -8.66 14.74 9.95
N GLU A 180 -9.83 14.15 9.82
CA GLU A 180 -11.06 14.87 9.51
C GLU A 180 -12.07 14.65 10.63
N TYR A 181 -12.84 15.69 10.93
CA TYR A 181 -13.99 15.58 11.82
C TYR A 181 -15.15 16.39 11.29
N ASN A 182 -16.34 15.93 11.55
CA ASN A 182 -17.56 16.62 11.20
C ASN A 182 -18.58 16.52 12.33
N THR A 183 -19.45 17.51 12.42
CA THR A 183 -20.59 17.48 13.32
C THR A 183 -21.82 18.00 12.60
N GLN A 184 -22.96 17.45 12.94
CA GLN A 184 -24.24 17.84 12.37
C GLN A 184 -25.29 17.91 13.47
N GLN A 185 -26.05 18.99 13.53
CA GLN A 185 -27.14 19.21 14.43
C GLN A 185 -28.41 19.36 13.62
N ILE A 186 -29.43 18.56 13.95
CA ILE A 186 -30.73 18.55 13.26
C ILE A 186 -31.82 18.69 14.26
N LEU A 187 -32.66 19.70 14.09
CA LEU A 187 -33.90 19.87 14.87
C LEU A 187 -35.10 19.59 13.97
N ASN A 188 -35.87 18.58 14.30
CA ASN A 188 -37.10 18.25 13.62
C ASN A 188 -38.30 18.65 14.49
N TYR A 189 -39.31 19.28 13.88
CA TYR A 189 -40.57 19.55 14.47
C TYR A 189 -41.68 18.87 13.67
N THR A 190 -42.48 18.04 14.34
CA THR A 190 -43.60 17.34 13.71
C THR A 190 -44.81 17.44 14.61
N LYS A 191 -45.87 18.09 14.14
CA LYS A 191 -47.12 18.22 14.87
C LYS A 191 -48.26 17.61 14.10
N GLN A 192 -48.99 16.73 14.74
CA GLN A 192 -50.25 16.23 14.19
C GLN A 192 -51.36 17.21 14.50
N ILE A 193 -51.99 17.74 13.47
CA ILE A 193 -53.13 18.67 13.57
C ILE A 193 -54.36 17.95 13.02
N GLY A 194 -55.30 17.59 13.92
CA GLY A 194 -56.50 16.86 13.54
C GLY A 194 -56.41 15.33 13.68
N PRO A 195 -57.52 14.63 13.48
CA PRO A 195 -57.63 13.19 13.68
C PRO A 195 -57.11 12.34 12.50
N HIS A 196 -56.46 12.93 11.48
CA HIS A 196 -55.98 12.22 10.29
C HIS A 196 -54.46 12.03 10.30
#